data_d947d330a2ddf9f645bf9d297cd728a1
#
_entry.id   d947d330a2ddf9f645bf9d297cd728a1
#
_cell.length_a   1.000
_cell.length_b   1.000
_cell.length_c   1.000
_cell.angle_alpha   90.00
_cell.angle_beta   90.00
_cell.angle_gamma   90.00
#
_symmetry.space_group_name_H-M   'P 1'
#
loop_
_entity.id
_entity.type
_entity.pdbx_description
1 polymer ?
#
loop_
_entity_poly.entity_id
_entity_poly.type
_entity_poly.pdbx_seq_one_letter_code
_entity_poly.pdbx_strand_id
1 'polypeptide(L)'
;MAVKYRLIERKNLGNDKTETPKKQYAQVIYGDLVEFETFLEEVADGSGVGSAQVKAVLDRINIVLKRNLAQGRRVNVGELGNFRFGVGSTGTPTTEEFTTSLIKEPKVVFSPGKALRIAKKLTNFCLLYTSDA
;
A
#
# COMPACT_ATOMS: atom_id res chain seq x y z
N MET A 1 0.50 13.19 -17.07
CA MET A 1 1.33 12.47 -16.09
C MET A 1 0.99 10.99 -16.15
N ALA A 2 1.97 10.15 -16.06
CA ALA A 2 1.76 8.71 -16.20
C ALA A 2 2.74 7.94 -15.30
N VAL A 3 2.32 6.76 -14.90
CA VAL A 3 3.22 5.84 -14.20
C VAL A 3 4.14 5.23 -15.25
N LYS A 4 5.43 5.32 -15.02
CA LYS A 4 6.42 4.76 -15.93
C LYS A 4 6.68 3.32 -15.60
N TYR A 5 6.88 2.50 -16.61
CA TYR A 5 7.17 1.09 -16.40
C TYR A 5 8.18 0.60 -17.43
N ARG A 6 8.80 -0.51 -17.12
CA ARG A 6 9.68 -1.24 -18.05
C ARG A 6 9.19 -2.67 -18.13
N LEU A 7 9.63 -3.36 -19.18
CA LEU A 7 9.32 -4.78 -19.32
C LEU A 7 10.48 -5.61 -18.78
N ILE A 8 10.14 -6.63 -18.02
CA ILE A 8 11.13 -7.58 -17.51
C ILE A 8 10.67 -8.98 -17.88
N GLU A 9 11.65 -9.84 -18.14
CA GLU A 9 11.36 -11.25 -18.44
C GLU A 9 11.30 -12.03 -17.14
N ARG A 10 10.26 -12.79 -16.98
CA ARG A 10 10.06 -13.66 -15.83
C ARG A 10 9.46 -14.98 -16.26
N LYS A 11 9.58 -15.96 -15.38
CA LYS A 11 8.91 -17.25 -15.56
C LYS A 11 7.43 -17.01 -15.73
N ASN A 12 6.82 -17.71 -16.68
CA ASN A 12 5.40 -17.58 -16.97
C ASN A 12 4.57 -17.98 -15.76
N LEU A 13 3.70 -17.08 -15.30
CA LEU A 13 2.82 -17.29 -14.14
C LEU A 13 1.43 -17.77 -14.57
N GLY A 14 1.18 -17.86 -15.86
CA GLY A 14 -0.13 -18.29 -16.38
C GLY A 14 -0.24 -19.80 -16.52
N ASN A 15 -1.28 -20.25 -17.22
CA ASN A 15 -1.58 -21.67 -17.39
C ASN A 15 -0.90 -22.31 -18.58
N ASP A 16 -0.28 -21.52 -19.46
CA ASP A 16 0.36 -21.99 -20.68
C ASP A 16 1.88 -22.13 -20.54
N LYS A 17 2.33 -22.57 -19.38
CA LYS A 17 3.77 -22.64 -19.05
C LYS A 17 4.58 -23.55 -19.96
N THR A 18 3.96 -24.61 -20.49
CA THR A 18 4.67 -25.55 -21.35
C THR A 18 4.90 -24.98 -22.73
N GLU A 19 4.01 -24.14 -23.21
CA GLU A 19 4.12 -23.55 -24.55
C GLU A 19 4.95 -22.26 -24.51
N THR A 20 4.81 -21.48 -23.45
CA THR A 20 5.51 -20.22 -23.32
C THR A 20 6.11 -20.14 -21.91
N PRO A 21 7.31 -20.70 -21.71
CA PRO A 21 7.89 -20.78 -20.35
C PRO A 21 8.28 -19.44 -19.75
N LYS A 22 8.54 -18.44 -20.57
CA LYS A 22 8.89 -17.09 -20.10
C LYS A 22 8.04 -16.04 -20.79
N LYS A 23 7.69 -15.02 -20.07
CA LYS A 23 6.92 -13.89 -20.60
C LYS A 23 7.49 -12.57 -20.13
N GLN A 24 7.08 -11.52 -20.81
CA GLN A 24 7.43 -10.15 -20.41
C GLN A 24 6.34 -9.62 -19.49
N TYR A 25 6.76 -9.02 -18.39
CA TYR A 25 5.86 -8.42 -17.41
C TYR A 25 6.26 -6.97 -17.15
N ALA A 26 5.26 -6.15 -16.87
CA ALA A 26 5.51 -4.76 -16.53
C ALA A 26 6.07 -4.66 -15.11
N GLN A 27 7.06 -3.80 -14.94
CA GLN A 27 7.59 -3.43 -13.63
C GLN A 27 7.59 -1.93 -13.53
N VAL A 28 6.99 -1.40 -12.48
CA VAL A 28 6.89 0.04 -12.26
C VAL A 28 8.28 0.62 -12.00
N ILE A 29 8.54 1.76 -12.63
CA ILE A 29 9.73 2.56 -12.34
C ILE A 29 9.26 3.70 -11.46
N TYR A 30 9.63 3.66 -10.19
CA TYR A 30 9.23 4.69 -9.25
C TYR A 30 10.04 5.97 -9.44
N GLY A 31 9.39 7.10 -9.32
CA GLY A 31 10.06 8.39 -9.27
C GLY A 31 10.70 8.62 -7.90
N ASP A 32 11.11 9.85 -7.66
CA ASP A 32 11.72 10.22 -6.39
C ASP A 32 10.71 10.11 -5.26
N LEU A 33 11.22 9.79 -4.07
CA LEU A 33 10.39 9.81 -2.88
C LEU A 33 10.03 11.25 -2.54
N VAL A 34 8.75 11.50 -2.32
CA VAL A 34 8.32 12.77 -1.74
C VAL A 34 8.62 12.70 -0.25
N GLU A 35 9.62 13.45 0.20
CA GLU A 35 10.03 13.43 1.59
C GLU A 35 8.95 13.99 2.51
N PHE A 36 8.99 13.60 3.77
CA PHE A 36 7.96 14.00 4.73
C PHE A 36 7.83 15.52 4.86
N GLU A 37 8.95 16.22 4.89
CA GLU A 37 8.91 17.69 4.98
C GLU A 37 8.19 18.30 3.77
N THR A 38 8.45 17.81 2.58
CA THR A 38 7.77 18.26 1.36
C THR A 38 6.29 17.93 1.41
N PHE A 39 5.96 16.73 1.88
CA PHE A 39 4.56 16.33 2.04
C PHE A 39 3.81 17.26 2.99
N LEU A 40 4.42 17.62 4.13
CA LEU A 40 3.83 18.56 5.09
C LEU A 40 3.57 19.91 4.45
N GLU A 41 4.55 20.40 3.68
CA GLU A 41 4.41 21.69 3.02
C GLU A 41 3.28 21.68 1.97
N GLU A 42 3.20 20.62 1.19
CA GLU A 42 2.14 20.49 0.19
C GLU A 42 0.75 20.42 0.82
N VAL A 43 0.62 19.70 1.93
CA VAL A 43 -0.66 19.63 2.64
C VAL A 43 -1.01 20.99 3.25
N ALA A 44 -0.05 21.65 3.86
CA ALA A 44 -0.26 22.94 4.48
C ALA A 44 -0.64 24.01 3.45
N ASP A 45 -0.03 23.94 2.27
CA ASP A 45 -0.19 24.95 1.24
C ASP A 45 -1.64 25.10 0.75
N GLY A 46 -2.41 24.14 0.70
CA GLY A 46 -3.80 24.24 0.26
C GLY A 46 -4.83 24.25 1.37
N SER A 47 -4.40 24.04 2.62
CA SER A 47 -5.33 23.80 3.71
C SER A 47 -5.58 25.03 4.60
N GLY A 48 -4.77 26.07 4.45
CA GLY A 48 -4.85 27.24 5.35
C GLY A 48 -4.27 27.01 6.73
N VAL A 49 -3.55 25.91 6.92
CA VAL A 49 -2.96 25.53 8.20
C VAL A 49 -1.46 25.42 8.01
N GLY A 50 -0.67 25.81 9.00
CA GLY A 50 0.79 25.72 8.89
C GLY A 50 1.30 24.27 8.95
N SER A 51 2.51 24.06 8.44
CA SER A 51 3.09 22.72 8.41
C SER A 51 3.29 22.10 9.80
N ALA A 52 3.57 22.93 10.80
CA ALA A 52 3.70 22.46 12.18
C ALA A 52 2.38 21.90 12.72
N GLN A 53 1.27 22.56 12.40
CA GLN A 53 -0.05 22.07 12.78
C GLN A 53 -0.42 20.79 12.03
N VAL A 54 -0.07 20.69 10.76
CA VAL A 54 -0.29 19.47 9.99
C VAL A 54 0.47 18.31 10.64
N LYS A 55 1.73 18.54 11.02
CA LYS A 55 2.51 17.51 11.68
C LYS A 55 1.88 17.09 13.01
N ALA A 56 1.40 18.06 13.80
CA ALA A 56 0.74 17.77 15.07
C ALA A 56 -0.51 16.89 14.86
N VAL A 57 -1.29 17.18 13.84
CA VAL A 57 -2.49 16.40 13.51
C VAL A 57 -2.10 14.98 13.08
N LEU A 58 -1.08 14.83 12.24
CA LEU A 58 -0.60 13.52 11.81
C LEU A 58 -0.08 12.70 12.99
N ASP A 59 0.64 13.32 13.90
CA ASP A 59 1.13 12.64 15.11
C ASP A 59 -0.07 12.11 15.93
N ARG A 60 -1.13 12.89 16.03
CA ARG A 60 -2.33 12.46 16.74
C ARG A 60 -3.06 11.33 16.00
N ILE A 61 -3.12 11.40 14.67
CA ILE A 61 -3.69 10.33 13.86
C ILE A 61 -2.98 9.01 14.14
N ASN A 62 -1.65 9.04 14.19
CA ASN A 62 -0.86 7.84 14.49
C ASN A 62 -1.22 7.24 15.85
N ILE A 63 -1.39 8.09 16.87
CA ILE A 63 -1.78 7.64 18.21
C ILE A 63 -3.16 6.99 18.19
N VAL A 64 -4.13 7.64 17.54
CA VAL A 64 -5.50 7.14 17.47
C VAL A 64 -5.57 5.83 16.69
N LEU A 65 -4.87 5.75 15.55
CA LEU A 65 -4.80 4.52 14.76
C LEU A 65 -4.21 3.38 15.56
N LYS A 66 -3.05 3.61 16.15
CA LYS A 66 -2.35 2.61 16.96
C LYS A 66 -3.25 2.04 18.06
N ARG A 67 -3.92 2.91 18.77
CA ARG A 67 -4.79 2.51 19.89
C ARG A 67 -5.99 1.67 19.40
N ASN A 68 -6.66 2.12 18.35
CA ASN A 68 -7.85 1.43 17.85
C ASN A 68 -7.50 0.12 17.14
N LEU A 69 -6.44 0.11 16.33
CA LEU A 69 -6.02 -1.10 15.64
C LEU A 69 -5.56 -2.17 16.62
N ALA A 70 -4.89 -1.77 17.69
CA ALA A 70 -4.46 -2.72 18.73
C ALA A 70 -5.64 -3.37 19.46
N GLN A 71 -6.80 -2.74 19.43
CA GLN A 71 -8.02 -3.31 20.00
C GLN A 71 -8.84 -4.13 18.99
N GLY A 72 -8.31 -4.35 17.81
CA GLY A 72 -8.98 -5.11 16.78
C GLY A 72 -10.04 -4.34 16.01
N ARG A 73 -10.07 -3.02 16.15
CA ARG A 73 -11.05 -2.21 15.44
C ARG A 73 -10.56 -1.84 14.05
N ARG A 74 -11.49 -1.68 13.13
CA ARG A 74 -11.19 -1.08 11.83
C ARG A 74 -11.40 0.43 11.97
N VAL A 75 -10.55 1.21 11.30
CA VAL A 75 -10.63 2.67 11.39
C VAL A 75 -10.89 3.25 10.00
N ASN A 76 -11.97 4.01 9.89
CA ASN A 76 -12.29 4.74 8.67
C ASN A 76 -11.68 6.14 8.74
N VAL A 77 -10.86 6.50 7.77
CA VAL A 77 -10.22 7.81 7.68
C VAL A 77 -10.82 8.60 6.52
N GLY A 78 -12.14 8.56 6.42
CA GLY A 78 -12.87 9.29 5.38
C GLY A 78 -12.51 8.83 3.98
N GLU A 79 -12.36 9.78 3.08
CA GLU A 79 -12.08 9.47 1.68
C GLU A 79 -10.67 8.89 1.45
N LEU A 80 -9.78 9.04 2.40
CA LEU A 80 -8.46 8.42 2.32
C LEU A 80 -8.58 6.90 2.26
N GLY A 81 -9.34 6.32 3.15
CA GLY A 81 -9.55 4.88 3.19
C GLY A 81 -9.70 4.32 4.60
N ASN A 82 -9.56 3.02 4.70
CA ASN A 82 -9.72 2.29 5.95
C ASN A 82 -8.45 1.54 6.31
N PHE A 83 -8.20 1.43 7.60
CA PHE A 83 -7.09 0.66 8.13
C PHE A 83 -7.62 -0.46 9.03
N ARG A 84 -6.95 -1.59 8.99
CA ARG A 84 -7.22 -2.71 9.90
C ARG A 84 -5.97 -3.55 10.05
N PHE A 85 -5.94 -4.36 11.09
CA PHE A 85 -4.92 -5.40 11.20
C PHE A 85 -5.47 -6.68 10.58
N GLY A 86 -4.65 -7.35 9.79
CA GLY A 86 -4.94 -8.69 9.30
C GLY A 86 -3.97 -9.66 9.92
N VAL A 87 -4.42 -10.88 10.18
CA VAL A 87 -3.57 -11.90 10.78
C VAL A 87 -3.62 -13.19 9.99
N GLY A 88 -2.53 -13.93 10.04
CA GLY A 88 -2.47 -15.30 9.58
C GLY A 88 -2.05 -16.18 10.75
N SER A 89 -2.15 -17.46 10.58
CA SER A 89 -1.73 -18.39 11.63
C SER A 89 -1.24 -19.69 11.01
N THR A 90 -0.48 -20.44 11.79
CA THR A 90 -0.20 -21.84 11.48
C THR A 90 -1.47 -22.62 11.79
N GLY A 91 -1.86 -23.52 10.89
CA GLY A 91 -3.06 -24.32 11.10
C GLY A 91 -2.81 -25.51 12.00
N THR A 92 -3.89 -26.03 12.58
CA THR A 92 -3.86 -27.26 13.38
C THR A 92 -5.00 -28.18 12.95
N PRO A 93 -4.87 -29.50 13.15
CA PRO A 93 -5.94 -30.42 12.79
C PRO A 93 -7.21 -30.25 13.61
N THR A 94 -7.11 -29.81 14.86
CA THR A 94 -8.25 -29.65 15.75
C THR A 94 -8.21 -28.30 16.45
N THR A 95 -9.34 -27.87 16.96
CA THR A 95 -9.42 -26.61 17.69
C THR A 95 -8.71 -26.67 19.04
N GLU A 96 -8.64 -27.86 19.67
CA GLU A 96 -7.96 -28.02 20.94
C GLU A 96 -6.46 -27.83 20.84
N GLU A 97 -5.88 -28.13 19.69
CA GLU A 97 -4.43 -27.98 19.48
C GLU A 97 -4.01 -26.53 19.22
N PHE A 98 -4.97 -25.67 18.88
CA PHE A 98 -4.66 -24.29 18.50
C PHE A 98 -4.36 -23.43 19.73
N THR A 99 -3.28 -22.67 19.65
CA THR A 99 -2.88 -21.70 20.69
C THR A 99 -2.62 -20.36 20.05
N THR A 100 -2.69 -19.30 20.85
CA THR A 100 -2.42 -17.94 20.35
C THR A 100 -1.00 -17.77 19.83
N SER A 101 -0.07 -18.59 20.31
CA SER A 101 1.32 -18.52 19.83
C SER A 101 1.47 -18.89 18.35
N LEU A 102 0.45 -19.54 17.77
CA LEU A 102 0.44 -19.90 16.35
C LEU A 102 -0.02 -18.75 15.45
N ILE A 103 -0.55 -17.69 16.04
CA ILE A 103 -0.95 -16.50 15.28
C ILE A 103 0.30 -15.69 14.96
N LYS A 104 0.46 -15.37 13.68
CA LYS A 104 1.62 -14.61 13.23
C LYS A 104 1.44 -13.12 13.55
N GLU A 105 2.53 -12.37 13.48
CA GLU A 105 2.50 -10.93 13.66
C GLU A 105 1.47 -10.30 12.71
N PRO A 106 0.61 -9.41 13.21
CA PRO A 106 -0.38 -8.76 12.37
C PRO A 106 0.24 -7.92 11.26
N LYS A 107 -0.47 -7.80 10.16
CA LYS A 107 -0.10 -6.91 9.07
C LYS A 107 -1.07 -5.73 9.06
N VAL A 108 -0.55 -4.57 8.72
CA VAL A 108 -1.41 -3.40 8.50
C VAL A 108 -2.00 -3.51 7.10
N VAL A 109 -3.31 -3.55 7.03
CA VAL A 109 -4.02 -3.61 5.75
C VAL A 109 -4.71 -2.28 5.52
N PHE A 110 -4.39 -1.67 4.39
CA PHE A 110 -5.00 -0.43 3.97
C PHE A 110 -5.94 -0.69 2.79
N SER A 111 -7.18 -0.22 2.90
CA SER A 111 -8.13 -0.28 1.80
C SER A 111 -8.40 1.15 1.34
N PRO A 112 -8.08 1.51 0.09
CA PRO A 112 -8.23 2.88 -0.36
C PRO A 112 -9.68 3.33 -0.37
N GLY A 113 -9.88 4.62 -0.10
CA GLY A 113 -11.20 5.24 -0.20
C GLY A 113 -11.52 5.63 -1.64
N LYS A 114 -12.64 6.34 -1.79
CA LYS A 114 -13.18 6.69 -3.10
C LYS A 114 -12.19 7.50 -3.95
N ALA A 115 -11.54 8.50 -3.36
CA ALA A 115 -10.63 9.36 -4.11
C ALA A 115 -9.47 8.60 -4.71
N LEU A 116 -8.83 7.75 -3.91
CA LEU A 116 -7.69 6.96 -4.39
C LEU A 116 -8.12 5.86 -5.36
N ARG A 117 -9.30 5.28 -5.17
CA ARG A 117 -9.84 4.29 -6.12
C ARG A 117 -10.10 4.90 -7.49
N ILE A 118 -10.62 6.11 -7.52
CA ILE A 118 -10.84 6.82 -8.78
C ILE A 118 -9.49 7.16 -9.43
N ALA A 119 -8.55 7.69 -8.64
CA ALA A 119 -7.23 8.07 -9.14
C ALA A 119 -6.52 6.87 -9.78
N LYS A 120 -6.57 5.70 -9.15
CA LYS A 120 -5.90 4.53 -9.71
C LYS A 120 -6.54 4.05 -11.01
N LYS A 121 -7.86 4.20 -11.15
CA LYS A 121 -8.55 3.83 -12.40
C LYS A 121 -8.21 4.76 -13.56
N LEU A 122 -7.93 6.02 -13.27
CA LEU A 122 -7.59 7.01 -14.26
C LEU A 122 -6.08 7.09 -14.54
N THR A 123 -5.30 6.26 -13.90
CA THR A 123 -3.84 6.26 -14.07
C THR A 123 -3.47 5.77 -15.46
N ASN A 124 -2.61 6.54 -16.12
CA ASN A 124 -2.05 6.18 -17.42
C ASN A 124 -0.65 5.59 -17.23
N PHE A 125 -0.23 4.79 -18.20
CA PHE A 125 1.07 4.14 -18.16
C PHE A 125 1.91 4.52 -19.37
N CYS A 126 3.21 4.70 -19.15
CA CYS A 126 4.16 5.04 -20.20
C CYS A 126 5.33 4.07 -20.16
N LEU A 127 5.57 3.37 -21.26
CA LEU A 127 6.71 2.47 -21.37
C LEU A 127 7.98 3.27 -21.50
N LEU A 128 8.94 2.98 -20.63
CA LEU A 128 10.23 3.61 -20.64
C LEU A 128 11.26 2.58 -21.11
N TYR A 129 11.87 2.80 -22.26
CA TYR A 129 12.93 1.92 -22.72
C TYR A 129 14.22 2.29 -22.01
N THR A 130 14.79 1.32 -21.32
CA THR A 130 16.09 1.55 -20.75
C THR A 130 17.08 1.33 -21.86
N SER A 131 17.83 2.30 -22.11
CA SER A 131 18.87 2.09 -23.06
C SER A 131 19.95 1.35 -22.40
N ASP A 132 19.94 0.29 -22.17
CA ASP A 132 20.82 -0.32 -21.66
C ASP A 132 21.62 -0.79 -22.26
N ALA A 133 21.85 -0.49 -22.23
CA ALA A 133 22.68 -0.91 -22.57
C ALA A 133 23.47 -1.66 -22.15
#